data_7d831c5d911e11898cb34705f9c18c5c
#
_entry.id   7d831c5d911e11898cb34705f9c18c5c
#
_cell.length_a   1.000
_cell.length_b   1.000
_cell.length_c   1.000
_cell.angle_alpha   90.00
_cell.angle_beta   90.00
_cell.angle_gamma   90.00
#
_symmetry.space_group_name_H-M   'P 1'
#
loop_
_entity.id
_entity.type
_entity.pdbx_description
1 polymer ?
#
loop_
_entity_poly.entity_id
_entity_poly.type
_entity_poly.pdbx_seq_one_letter_code
_entity_poly.pdbx_strand_id
1 'polypeptide(L)'
;MSATATTPATTTRLSRIVVFLFAVTAGSSAGCLYYLQPLLHEISIDLSVSTATAGLVVAITQIGYLIGLALVVPLGDFVNRRRLVTGLLAVSSLALVGAGLMPGYAGLLVMVFVVGVSASAAQVVVPWAAAIAGPGERGTVVGHVMSGLLIGILLSRVLSGIVAEVGGWRAILFVAAALQLTMAAAVGFRAPTGPAEATDTSAHYLQVLRSILTLVRQQEVLRHRMLLGGLNMAAFSAMWTAIAFLLAGGGASGYNYSEAVIGLFGLAGVAGALAAPVVGTIADRGYLRHTQYAVWAVQILSWLLLWAGGHNVIVLVIALLVFDFGVQGVQLANQTGVYSLDDTARSRLTTAYMVSYFAGGVIGSSVGAWAYQVGGWSLVCELGIGSAIIGFVAWTVFARSERNHPVQGVSAHARLRGLACR
;
A
#
# COMPACT_ATOMS: atom_id res chain seq x y z
N MET A 1 41.77 15.54 -39.52
CA MET A 1 41.30 15.40 -38.12
C MET A 1 40.06 16.25 -37.95
N SER A 2 38.90 15.65 -38.12
CA SER A 2 37.60 16.35 -38.00
C SER A 2 37.04 16.01 -36.60
N ALA A 3 37.02 16.99 -35.71
CA ALA A 3 36.43 16.86 -34.39
C ALA A 3 34.90 16.91 -34.52
N THR A 4 34.25 15.79 -34.39
CA THR A 4 32.81 15.71 -34.21
C THR A 4 32.43 16.34 -32.89
N ALA A 5 31.88 17.52 -32.91
CA ALA A 5 31.28 18.21 -31.77
C ALA A 5 30.06 17.40 -31.33
N THR A 6 30.18 16.67 -30.23
CA THR A 6 29.05 16.07 -29.49
C THR A 6 28.24 17.23 -28.90
N THR A 7 27.10 17.51 -29.49
CA THR A 7 26.09 18.43 -28.95
C THR A 7 25.68 17.91 -27.54
N PRO A 8 25.77 18.71 -26.47
CA PRO A 8 25.31 18.26 -25.15
C PRO A 8 23.82 18.04 -25.22
N ALA A 9 23.38 16.80 -24.86
CA ALA A 9 22.00 16.49 -24.72
C ALA A 9 21.40 17.46 -23.68
N THR A 10 20.48 18.31 -24.15
CA THR A 10 19.70 19.19 -23.28
C THR A 10 18.96 18.36 -22.28
N THR A 11 19.45 18.32 -21.04
CA THR A 11 18.76 17.70 -19.90
C THR A 11 17.53 18.55 -19.58
N THR A 12 16.43 18.29 -20.26
CA THR A 12 15.14 18.93 -19.97
C THR A 12 14.69 18.42 -18.59
N ARG A 13 14.73 19.31 -17.61
CA ARG A 13 14.12 19.05 -16.28
C ARG A 13 12.67 18.68 -16.47
N LEU A 14 12.20 17.65 -15.74
CA LEU A 14 10.79 17.28 -15.74
C LEU A 14 9.96 18.48 -15.28
N SER A 15 8.93 18.83 -16.07
CA SER A 15 8.01 19.89 -15.69
C SER A 15 7.36 19.57 -14.34
N ARG A 16 7.33 20.55 -13.44
CA ARG A 16 6.64 20.44 -12.14
C ARG A 16 5.19 20.00 -12.29
N ILE A 17 4.55 20.39 -13.40
CA ILE A 17 3.16 19.98 -13.72
C ILE A 17 3.07 18.47 -13.94
N VAL A 18 4.03 17.84 -14.62
CA VAL A 18 4.06 16.38 -14.85
C VAL A 18 4.31 15.64 -13.56
N VAL A 19 5.22 16.14 -12.70
CA VAL A 19 5.47 15.53 -11.38
C VAL A 19 4.22 15.60 -10.51
N PHE A 20 3.54 16.75 -10.48
CA PHE A 20 2.28 16.92 -9.76
C PHE A 20 1.18 16.01 -10.32
N LEU A 21 1.04 15.91 -11.64
CA LEU A 21 0.11 15.01 -12.30
C LEU A 21 0.35 13.55 -11.86
N PHE A 22 1.60 13.11 -11.83
CA PHE A 22 1.94 11.76 -11.40
C PHE A 22 1.67 11.53 -9.91
N ALA A 23 1.94 12.54 -9.07
CA ALA A 23 1.63 12.49 -7.65
C ALA A 23 0.12 12.32 -7.39
N VAL A 24 -0.71 13.13 -8.07
CA VAL A 24 -2.17 13.03 -7.97
C VAL A 24 -2.69 11.72 -8.56
N THR A 25 -2.13 11.28 -9.70
CA THR A 25 -2.51 9.99 -10.30
C THR A 25 -2.20 8.81 -9.39
N ALA A 26 -1.01 8.78 -8.78
CA ALA A 26 -0.64 7.73 -7.85
C ALA A 26 -1.53 7.76 -6.59
N GLY A 27 -1.79 8.95 -6.05
CA GLY A 27 -2.64 9.13 -4.88
C GLY A 27 -4.10 8.75 -5.11
N SER A 28 -4.70 9.22 -6.21
CA SER A 28 -6.09 8.89 -6.55
C SER A 28 -6.29 7.40 -6.82
N SER A 29 -5.33 6.76 -7.52
CA SER A 29 -5.39 5.32 -7.78
C SER A 29 -5.25 4.50 -6.50
N ALA A 30 -4.27 4.82 -5.64
CA ALA A 30 -4.10 4.14 -4.35
C ALA A 30 -5.30 4.39 -3.42
N GLY A 31 -5.88 5.59 -3.44
CA GLY A 31 -7.08 5.95 -2.68
C GLY A 31 -8.28 5.06 -2.99
N CYS A 32 -8.39 4.54 -4.22
CA CYS A 32 -9.49 3.65 -4.62
C CYS A 32 -9.59 2.38 -3.76
N LEU A 33 -8.50 1.94 -3.13
CA LEU A 33 -8.49 0.79 -2.23
C LEU A 33 -9.17 1.07 -0.88
N TYR A 34 -9.36 2.35 -0.53
CA TYR A 34 -9.71 2.77 0.82
C TYR A 34 -11.02 3.56 0.92
N TYR A 35 -11.62 3.99 -0.21
CA TYR A 35 -12.87 4.79 -0.19
C TYR A 35 -14.02 4.10 0.56
N LEU A 36 -14.23 2.80 0.37
CA LEU A 36 -15.34 2.09 0.98
C LEU A 36 -15.05 1.61 2.42
N GLN A 37 -13.79 1.69 2.88
CA GLN A 37 -13.38 1.16 4.18
C GLN A 37 -14.09 1.83 5.36
N PRO A 38 -14.20 3.18 5.46
CA PRO A 38 -14.93 3.82 6.55
C PRO A 38 -16.46 3.66 6.45
N LEU A 39 -16.99 3.26 5.28
CA LEU A 39 -18.41 3.18 4.98
C LEU A 39 -19.00 1.76 5.08
N LEU A 40 -18.24 0.79 5.59
CA LEU A 40 -18.66 -0.61 5.64
C LEU A 40 -19.93 -0.83 6.45
N HIS A 41 -20.14 -0.05 7.50
CA HIS A 41 -21.35 -0.12 8.32
C HIS A 41 -22.59 0.33 7.53
N GLU A 42 -22.53 1.47 6.86
CA GLU A 42 -23.60 1.97 5.99
C GLU A 42 -23.92 1.00 4.85
N ILE A 43 -22.88 0.45 4.20
CA ILE A 43 -23.02 -0.57 3.14
C ILE A 43 -23.73 -1.81 3.70
N SER A 44 -23.43 -2.24 4.93
CA SER A 44 -24.05 -3.41 5.55
C SER A 44 -25.54 -3.23 5.78
N ILE A 45 -25.95 -2.03 6.17
CA ILE A 45 -27.35 -1.67 6.38
C ILE A 45 -28.09 -1.56 5.04
N ASP A 46 -27.56 -0.76 4.10
CA ASP A 46 -28.22 -0.48 2.81
C ASP A 46 -28.41 -1.74 1.96
N LEU A 47 -27.41 -2.63 1.93
CA LEU A 47 -27.48 -3.88 1.17
C LEU A 47 -27.97 -5.08 2.00
N SER A 48 -28.38 -4.85 3.26
CA SER A 48 -28.89 -5.89 4.18
C SER A 48 -27.98 -7.10 4.30
N VAL A 49 -26.66 -6.88 4.42
CA VAL A 49 -25.65 -7.93 4.60
C VAL A 49 -25.03 -7.89 5.99
N SER A 50 -24.48 -9.02 6.43
CA SER A 50 -23.80 -9.08 7.74
C SER A 50 -22.49 -8.28 7.72
N THR A 51 -22.00 -7.90 8.90
CA THR A 51 -20.71 -7.22 9.11
C THR A 51 -19.55 -7.99 8.45
N ALA A 52 -19.49 -9.31 8.65
CA ALA A 52 -18.48 -10.15 8.02
C ALA A 52 -18.57 -10.12 6.50
N THR A 53 -19.79 -10.16 5.97
CA THR A 53 -20.03 -10.05 4.51
C THR A 53 -19.61 -8.67 4.00
N ALA A 54 -19.99 -7.58 4.67
CA ALA A 54 -19.59 -6.23 4.26
C ALA A 54 -18.06 -6.06 4.20
N GLY A 55 -17.32 -6.67 5.10
CA GLY A 55 -15.85 -6.67 5.10
C GLY A 55 -15.21 -7.31 3.86
N LEU A 56 -15.93 -8.20 3.14
CA LEU A 56 -15.45 -8.77 1.88
C LEU A 56 -15.28 -7.72 0.77
N VAL A 57 -15.95 -6.57 0.85
CA VAL A 57 -15.73 -5.45 -0.09
C VAL A 57 -14.25 -5.05 -0.09
N VAL A 58 -13.64 -4.91 1.09
CA VAL A 58 -12.22 -4.59 1.23
C VAL A 58 -11.34 -5.76 0.77
N ALA A 59 -11.68 -6.98 1.17
CA ALA A 59 -10.92 -8.18 0.79
C ALA A 59 -10.89 -8.37 -0.73
N ILE A 60 -12.04 -8.26 -1.41
CA ILE A 60 -12.16 -8.43 -2.86
C ILE A 60 -11.42 -7.31 -3.61
N THR A 61 -11.51 -6.06 -3.13
CA THR A 61 -10.72 -4.95 -3.69
C THR A 61 -9.21 -5.25 -3.59
N GLN A 62 -8.75 -5.78 -2.46
CA GLN A 62 -7.34 -6.14 -2.26
C GLN A 62 -6.93 -7.36 -3.09
N ILE A 63 -7.81 -8.35 -3.31
CA ILE A 63 -7.57 -9.46 -4.26
C ILE A 63 -7.36 -8.90 -5.67
N GLY A 64 -8.24 -7.99 -6.11
CA GLY A 64 -8.07 -7.31 -7.40
C GLY A 64 -6.72 -6.61 -7.48
N TYR A 65 -6.35 -5.85 -6.46
CA TYR A 65 -5.08 -5.14 -6.42
C TYR A 65 -3.87 -6.07 -6.43
N LEU A 66 -3.91 -7.17 -5.69
CA LEU A 66 -2.87 -8.21 -5.70
C LEU A 66 -2.67 -8.80 -7.11
N ILE A 67 -3.76 -9.09 -7.82
CA ILE A 67 -3.73 -9.57 -9.20
C ILE A 67 -3.15 -8.48 -10.11
N GLY A 68 -3.55 -7.22 -9.93
CA GLY A 68 -2.98 -6.08 -10.63
C GLY A 68 -1.47 -5.94 -10.41
N LEU A 69 -0.99 -6.08 -9.17
CA LEU A 69 0.44 -6.06 -8.84
C LEU A 69 1.20 -7.21 -9.50
N ALA A 70 0.64 -8.41 -9.47
CA ALA A 70 1.30 -9.59 -9.99
C ALA A 70 1.36 -9.62 -11.53
N LEU A 71 0.27 -9.18 -12.19
CA LEU A 71 0.11 -9.34 -13.63
C LEU A 71 0.17 -8.01 -14.41
N VAL A 72 -0.39 -6.93 -13.89
CA VAL A 72 -0.48 -5.67 -14.66
C VAL A 72 0.78 -4.81 -14.50
N VAL A 73 1.33 -4.72 -13.28
CA VAL A 73 2.52 -3.90 -13.05
C VAL A 73 3.72 -4.33 -13.90
N PRO A 74 4.04 -5.64 -14.02
CA PRO A 74 5.12 -6.08 -14.91
C PRO A 74 4.90 -5.76 -16.39
N LEU A 75 3.63 -5.64 -16.85
CA LEU A 75 3.34 -5.20 -18.23
C LEU A 75 3.86 -3.80 -18.54
N GLY A 76 4.01 -2.96 -17.50
CA GLY A 76 4.57 -1.61 -17.64
C GLY A 76 5.99 -1.54 -18.18
N ASP A 77 6.72 -2.66 -18.17
CA ASP A 77 8.06 -2.76 -18.75
C ASP A 77 8.03 -3.15 -20.24
N PHE A 78 6.90 -3.69 -20.74
CA PHE A 78 6.75 -4.20 -22.10
C PHE A 78 5.82 -3.38 -22.99
N VAL A 79 4.95 -2.56 -22.37
CA VAL A 79 3.98 -1.74 -23.12
C VAL A 79 4.20 -0.26 -22.85
N ASN A 80 3.64 0.58 -23.71
CA ASN A 80 3.67 2.03 -23.49
C ASN A 80 2.97 2.39 -22.17
N ARG A 81 3.75 2.83 -21.17
CA ARG A 81 3.28 3.14 -19.82
C ARG A 81 2.16 4.18 -19.80
N ARG A 82 2.21 5.17 -20.70
CA ARG A 82 1.15 6.17 -20.83
C ARG A 82 -0.17 5.53 -21.22
N ARG A 83 -0.19 4.65 -22.24
CA ARG A 83 -1.40 3.93 -22.67
C ARG A 83 -1.91 2.99 -21.57
N LEU A 84 -1.00 2.28 -20.92
CA LEU A 84 -1.35 1.37 -19.83
C LEU A 84 -2.02 2.11 -18.67
N VAL A 85 -1.38 3.17 -18.16
CA VAL A 85 -1.91 3.95 -17.04
C VAL A 85 -3.23 4.62 -17.42
N THR A 86 -3.32 5.25 -18.60
CA THR A 86 -4.58 5.85 -19.08
C THR A 86 -5.71 4.83 -19.17
N GLY A 87 -5.42 3.63 -19.69
CA GLY A 87 -6.40 2.53 -19.77
C GLY A 87 -6.87 2.05 -18.39
N LEU A 88 -5.94 1.87 -17.45
CA LEU A 88 -6.26 1.47 -16.07
C LEU A 88 -7.13 2.52 -15.37
N LEU A 89 -6.82 3.80 -15.52
CA LEU A 89 -7.62 4.89 -14.94
C LEU A 89 -9.04 4.96 -15.55
N ALA A 90 -9.15 4.77 -16.87
CA ALA A 90 -10.47 4.72 -17.55
C ALA A 90 -11.29 3.51 -17.09
N VAL A 91 -10.68 2.33 -17.00
CA VAL A 91 -11.34 1.12 -16.46
C VAL A 91 -11.75 1.31 -15.00
N SER A 92 -10.88 1.92 -14.17
CA SER A 92 -11.20 2.27 -12.79
C SER A 92 -12.41 3.19 -12.70
N SER A 93 -12.46 4.25 -13.53
CA SER A 93 -13.61 5.17 -13.59
C SER A 93 -14.90 4.45 -13.93
N LEU A 94 -14.90 3.61 -14.99
CA LEU A 94 -16.09 2.84 -15.39
C LEU A 94 -16.54 1.85 -14.30
N ALA A 95 -15.58 1.17 -13.66
CA ALA A 95 -15.88 0.23 -12.58
C ALA A 95 -16.44 0.94 -11.34
N LEU A 96 -15.94 2.14 -11.01
CA LEU A 96 -16.47 2.97 -9.91
C LEU A 96 -17.90 3.44 -10.20
N VAL A 97 -18.19 3.89 -11.42
CA VAL A 97 -19.57 4.19 -11.84
C VAL A 97 -20.45 2.94 -11.74
N GLY A 98 -19.97 1.81 -12.26
CA GLY A 98 -20.66 0.54 -12.14
C GLY A 98 -20.95 0.15 -10.70
N ALA A 99 -19.97 0.27 -9.80
CA ALA A 99 -20.15 0.00 -8.37
C ALA A 99 -21.22 0.89 -7.72
N GLY A 100 -21.27 2.17 -8.08
CA GLY A 100 -22.27 3.11 -7.58
C GLY A 100 -23.69 2.82 -8.09
N LEU A 101 -23.82 2.22 -9.27
CA LEU A 101 -25.09 1.89 -9.89
C LEU A 101 -25.60 0.48 -9.56
N MET A 102 -24.74 -0.42 -8.99
CA MET A 102 -25.16 -1.79 -8.68
C MET A 102 -26.22 -1.82 -7.58
N PRO A 103 -27.39 -2.43 -7.83
CA PRO A 103 -28.44 -2.53 -6.83
C PRO A 103 -28.17 -3.60 -5.77
N GLY A 104 -27.28 -4.57 -6.07
CA GLY A 104 -27.02 -5.73 -5.23
C GLY A 104 -25.56 -5.93 -4.88
N TYR A 105 -25.35 -6.62 -3.76
CA TYR A 105 -24.02 -6.86 -3.19
C TYR A 105 -23.07 -7.61 -4.13
N ALA A 106 -23.54 -8.64 -4.85
CA ALA A 106 -22.69 -9.41 -5.77
C ALA A 106 -22.14 -8.55 -6.91
N GLY A 107 -22.97 -7.66 -7.49
CA GLY A 107 -22.51 -6.71 -8.51
C GLY A 107 -21.48 -5.73 -7.97
N LEU A 108 -21.67 -5.24 -6.75
CA LEU A 108 -20.68 -4.40 -6.06
C LEU A 108 -19.33 -5.12 -5.95
N LEU A 109 -19.31 -6.39 -5.52
CA LEU A 109 -18.07 -7.17 -5.40
C LEU A 109 -17.32 -7.31 -6.72
N VAL A 110 -18.04 -7.55 -7.84
CA VAL A 110 -17.40 -7.63 -9.17
C VAL A 110 -16.77 -6.28 -9.54
N MET A 111 -17.47 -5.19 -9.31
CA MET A 111 -16.97 -3.87 -9.66
C MET A 111 -15.77 -3.46 -8.79
N VAL A 112 -15.79 -3.68 -7.48
CA VAL A 112 -14.66 -3.36 -6.61
C VAL A 112 -13.45 -4.24 -6.87
N PHE A 113 -13.64 -5.48 -7.34
CA PHE A 113 -12.54 -6.30 -7.85
C PHE A 113 -11.84 -5.63 -9.04
N VAL A 114 -12.59 -5.13 -10.02
CA VAL A 114 -12.05 -4.42 -11.18
C VAL A 114 -11.38 -3.10 -10.77
N VAL A 115 -11.98 -2.38 -9.82
CA VAL A 115 -11.34 -1.19 -9.20
C VAL A 115 -10.01 -1.56 -8.59
N GLY A 116 -9.94 -2.67 -7.82
CA GLY A 116 -8.70 -3.15 -7.23
C GLY A 116 -7.62 -3.44 -8.26
N VAL A 117 -7.93 -4.20 -9.33
CA VAL A 117 -6.99 -4.46 -10.43
C VAL A 117 -6.47 -3.17 -11.03
N SER A 118 -7.37 -2.22 -11.31
CA SER A 118 -7.04 -0.94 -11.95
C SER A 118 -6.22 -0.01 -11.06
N ALA A 119 -6.41 -0.07 -9.74
CA ALA A 119 -5.66 0.73 -8.75
C ALA A 119 -4.15 0.44 -8.78
N SER A 120 -3.73 -0.69 -9.38
CA SER A 120 -2.31 -1.01 -9.61
C SER A 120 -1.60 0.02 -10.50
N ALA A 121 -2.34 0.92 -11.18
CA ALA A 121 -1.80 2.07 -11.90
C ALA A 121 -0.84 2.90 -11.02
N ALA A 122 -1.12 3.03 -9.71
CA ALA A 122 -0.24 3.72 -8.76
C ALA A 122 1.19 3.15 -8.78
N GLN A 123 1.32 1.83 -8.86
CA GLN A 123 2.62 1.14 -8.85
C GLN A 123 3.33 1.17 -10.21
N VAL A 124 2.63 1.45 -11.30
CA VAL A 124 3.23 1.69 -12.63
C VAL A 124 3.74 3.13 -12.72
N VAL A 125 3.04 4.10 -12.13
CA VAL A 125 3.38 5.53 -12.18
C VAL A 125 4.71 5.83 -11.46
N VAL A 126 4.98 5.21 -10.31
CA VAL A 126 6.19 5.46 -9.52
C VAL A 126 7.48 5.13 -10.29
N PRO A 127 7.69 3.90 -10.82
CA PRO A 127 8.87 3.60 -11.63
C PRO A 127 8.88 4.36 -12.97
N TRP A 128 7.73 4.70 -13.53
CA TRP A 128 7.66 5.54 -14.72
C TRP A 128 8.22 6.94 -14.45
N ALA A 129 7.80 7.58 -13.35
CA ALA A 129 8.33 8.87 -12.92
C ALA A 129 9.86 8.82 -12.70
N ALA A 130 10.35 7.74 -12.07
CA ALA A 130 11.78 7.51 -11.88
C ALA A 130 12.56 7.36 -13.20
N ALA A 131 11.96 6.73 -14.21
CA ALA A 131 12.60 6.46 -15.50
C ALA A 131 12.75 7.72 -16.37
N ILE A 132 11.79 8.67 -16.26
CA ILE A 132 11.79 9.91 -17.05
C ILE A 132 12.46 11.09 -16.32
N ALA A 133 12.79 10.92 -15.03
CA ALA A 133 13.50 11.93 -14.25
C ALA A 133 14.94 12.09 -14.73
N GLY A 134 15.39 13.35 -14.80
CA GLY A 134 16.76 13.69 -15.17
C GLY A 134 17.81 13.18 -14.20
N PRO A 135 19.09 13.11 -14.63
CA PRO A 135 20.20 12.78 -13.75
C PRO A 135 20.22 13.70 -12.52
N GLY A 136 20.25 13.11 -11.30
CA GLY A 136 20.27 13.85 -10.04
C GLY A 136 18.89 14.28 -9.50
N GLU A 137 17.81 14.21 -10.29
CA GLU A 137 16.44 14.57 -9.86
C GLU A 137 15.58 13.37 -9.48
N ARG A 138 16.04 12.15 -9.77
CA ARG A 138 15.25 10.92 -9.62
C ARG A 138 14.68 10.71 -8.21
N GLY A 139 15.52 10.94 -7.18
CA GLY A 139 15.09 10.81 -5.79
C GLY A 139 14.01 11.83 -5.41
N THR A 140 14.15 13.07 -5.84
CA THR A 140 13.21 14.16 -5.59
C THR A 140 11.86 13.90 -6.27
N VAL A 141 11.89 13.49 -7.54
CA VAL A 141 10.67 13.18 -8.33
C VAL A 141 9.92 12.00 -7.71
N VAL A 142 10.62 10.91 -7.41
CA VAL A 142 10.02 9.74 -6.73
C VAL A 142 9.45 10.12 -5.37
N GLY A 143 10.19 10.94 -4.60
CA GLY A 143 9.72 11.45 -3.31
C GLY A 143 8.39 12.21 -3.42
N HIS A 144 8.25 13.13 -4.39
CA HIS A 144 6.99 13.85 -4.61
C HIS A 144 5.84 12.92 -5.01
N VAL A 145 6.08 11.94 -5.91
CA VAL A 145 5.06 10.98 -6.33
C VAL A 145 4.62 10.09 -5.17
N MET A 146 5.57 9.61 -4.36
CA MET A 146 5.27 8.81 -3.17
C MET A 146 4.53 9.61 -2.09
N SER A 147 4.88 10.88 -1.91
CA SER A 147 4.12 11.78 -1.02
C SER A 147 2.69 11.95 -1.51
N GLY A 148 2.48 12.13 -2.82
CA GLY A 148 1.14 12.17 -3.42
C GLY A 148 0.35 10.89 -3.18
N LEU A 149 1.00 9.72 -3.32
CA LEU A 149 0.40 8.43 -3.04
C LEU A 149 -0.07 8.33 -1.58
N LEU A 150 0.78 8.69 -0.63
CA LEU A 150 0.43 8.65 0.80
C LEU A 150 -0.68 9.64 1.16
N ILE A 151 -0.61 10.86 0.66
CA ILE A 151 -1.65 11.88 0.84
C ILE A 151 -2.98 11.39 0.25
N GLY A 152 -2.96 10.75 -0.93
CA GLY A 152 -4.14 10.19 -1.56
C GLY A 152 -4.81 9.10 -0.71
N ILE A 153 -4.03 8.22 -0.10
CA ILE A 153 -4.54 7.21 0.84
C ILE A 153 -5.20 7.86 2.06
N LEU A 154 -4.59 8.87 2.63
CA LEU A 154 -5.14 9.57 3.80
C LEU A 154 -6.42 10.33 3.45
N LEU A 155 -6.36 11.13 2.38
CA LEU A 155 -7.50 11.93 1.94
C LEU A 155 -8.67 11.07 1.47
N SER A 156 -8.43 9.87 0.93
CA SER A 156 -9.50 9.00 0.46
C SER A 156 -10.50 8.66 1.56
N ARG A 157 -10.04 8.36 2.78
CA ARG A 157 -10.90 8.07 3.93
C ARG A 157 -11.68 9.29 4.40
N VAL A 158 -11.00 10.45 4.48
CA VAL A 158 -11.62 11.72 4.91
C VAL A 158 -12.69 12.17 3.91
N LEU A 159 -12.35 12.19 2.61
CA LEU A 159 -13.29 12.57 1.55
C LEU A 159 -14.46 11.60 1.48
N SER A 160 -14.20 10.29 1.68
CA SER A 160 -15.23 9.27 1.71
C SER A 160 -16.27 9.55 2.78
N GLY A 161 -15.84 9.80 4.01
CA GLY A 161 -16.76 10.12 5.11
C GLY A 161 -17.56 11.40 4.86
N ILE A 162 -16.91 12.50 4.45
CA ILE A 162 -17.58 13.79 4.20
C ILE A 162 -18.58 13.68 3.05
N VAL A 163 -18.22 13.03 1.95
CA VAL A 163 -19.11 12.89 0.78
C VAL A 163 -20.29 11.97 1.11
N ALA A 164 -20.05 10.89 1.87
CA ALA A 164 -21.09 9.95 2.26
C ALA A 164 -22.15 10.59 3.18
N GLU A 165 -21.75 11.47 4.09
CA GLU A 165 -22.67 12.16 4.99
C GLU A 165 -23.72 13.01 4.22
N VAL A 166 -23.34 13.53 3.05
CA VAL A 166 -24.24 14.38 2.23
C VAL A 166 -25.03 13.58 1.20
N GLY A 167 -24.40 12.56 0.60
CA GLY A 167 -24.96 11.86 -0.57
C GLY A 167 -25.03 10.33 -0.43
N GLY A 168 -24.76 9.79 0.76
CA GLY A 168 -24.68 8.35 0.99
C GLY A 168 -23.38 7.73 0.43
N TRP A 169 -23.11 6.48 0.79
CA TRP A 169 -21.86 5.79 0.44
C TRP A 169 -21.62 5.64 -1.07
N ARG A 170 -22.67 5.70 -1.89
CA ARG A 170 -22.52 5.64 -3.36
C ARG A 170 -21.96 6.92 -3.95
N ALA A 171 -22.16 8.07 -3.32
CA ALA A 171 -21.73 9.36 -3.85
C ALA A 171 -20.20 9.45 -4.01
N ILE A 172 -19.44 8.90 -3.07
CA ILE A 172 -17.97 8.91 -3.18
C ILE A 172 -17.48 8.13 -4.40
N LEU A 173 -18.18 7.07 -4.81
CA LEU A 173 -17.80 6.29 -5.98
C LEU A 173 -17.90 7.13 -7.26
N PHE A 174 -18.93 7.97 -7.40
CA PHE A 174 -19.07 8.88 -8.55
C PHE A 174 -18.04 10.00 -8.51
N VAL A 175 -17.72 10.55 -7.35
CA VAL A 175 -16.65 11.55 -7.17
C VAL A 175 -15.31 10.94 -7.55
N ALA A 176 -15.00 9.75 -7.04
CA ALA A 176 -13.78 9.02 -7.39
C ALA A 176 -13.71 8.68 -8.89
N ALA A 177 -14.84 8.27 -9.49
CA ALA A 177 -14.92 8.00 -10.93
C ALA A 177 -14.59 9.23 -11.77
N ALA A 178 -15.15 10.40 -11.41
CA ALA A 178 -14.87 11.66 -12.08
C ALA A 178 -13.38 12.05 -11.95
N LEU A 179 -12.78 11.85 -10.77
CA LEU A 179 -11.36 12.07 -10.56
C LEU A 179 -10.50 11.14 -11.42
N GLN A 180 -10.82 9.83 -11.45
CA GLN A 180 -10.08 8.86 -12.28
C GLN A 180 -10.18 9.19 -13.76
N LEU A 181 -11.36 9.59 -14.25
CA LEU A 181 -11.55 10.01 -15.65
C LEU A 181 -10.73 11.26 -15.98
N THR A 182 -10.74 12.25 -15.08
CA THR A 182 -9.95 13.47 -15.22
C THR A 182 -8.45 13.16 -15.29
N MET A 183 -7.97 12.24 -14.42
CA MET A 183 -6.57 11.81 -14.44
C MET A 183 -6.25 11.00 -15.71
N ALA A 184 -7.17 10.14 -16.18
CA ALA A 184 -7.00 9.42 -17.45
C ALA A 184 -6.81 10.40 -18.62
N ALA A 185 -7.65 11.42 -18.72
CA ALA A 185 -7.53 12.45 -19.73
C ALA A 185 -6.21 13.24 -19.57
N ALA A 186 -5.90 13.72 -18.37
CA ALA A 186 -4.69 14.51 -18.10
C ALA A 186 -3.40 13.73 -18.41
N VAL A 187 -3.30 12.47 -17.99
CA VAL A 187 -2.19 11.57 -18.32
C VAL A 187 -2.16 11.28 -19.82
N GLY A 188 -3.30 11.00 -20.40
CA GLY A 188 -3.46 10.73 -21.83
C GLY A 188 -2.97 11.89 -22.73
N PHE A 189 -3.14 13.14 -22.32
CA PHE A 189 -2.74 14.30 -23.13
C PHE A 189 -1.38 14.89 -22.76
N ARG A 190 -0.97 14.86 -21.48
CA ARG A 190 0.18 15.62 -20.98
C ARG A 190 1.38 14.79 -20.55
N ALA A 191 1.18 13.49 -20.23
CA ALA A 191 2.30 12.67 -19.82
C ALA A 191 3.24 12.38 -21.01
N PRO A 192 4.57 12.40 -20.82
CA PRO A 192 5.52 12.11 -21.89
C PRO A 192 5.38 10.67 -22.39
N THR A 193 5.42 10.49 -23.69
CA THR A 193 5.55 9.16 -24.30
C THR A 193 6.99 8.72 -24.15
N GLY A 194 7.29 7.83 -23.20
CA GLY A 194 8.59 7.17 -23.14
C GLY A 194 8.80 6.25 -24.34
N PRO A 195 10.04 5.92 -24.70
CA PRO A 195 10.31 4.95 -25.74
C PRO A 195 9.63 3.63 -25.34
N ALA A 196 8.78 3.10 -26.22
CA ALA A 196 8.32 1.72 -26.13
C ALA A 196 9.50 0.86 -26.59
N GLU A 197 10.17 0.19 -25.68
CA GLU A 197 11.07 -0.91 -26.06
C GLU A 197 10.19 -2.06 -26.54
N ALA A 198 9.97 -2.10 -27.86
CA ALA A 198 9.32 -3.20 -28.53
C ALA A 198 10.28 -4.38 -28.62
N THR A 199 10.39 -5.13 -27.55
CA THR A 199 10.98 -6.46 -27.54
C THR A 199 9.89 -7.52 -27.62
N ASP A 200 10.22 -8.68 -28.17
CA ASP A 200 9.32 -9.85 -28.34
C ASP A 200 8.62 -10.19 -27.00
N THR A 201 7.36 -9.73 -26.88
CA THR A 201 6.78 -9.34 -25.59
C THR A 201 6.32 -10.55 -24.76
N SER A 202 5.88 -11.65 -25.40
CA SER A 202 5.20 -12.72 -24.67
C SER A 202 6.14 -13.68 -23.94
N ALA A 203 7.23 -14.09 -24.60
CA ALA A 203 8.21 -15.02 -24.02
C ALA A 203 8.96 -14.37 -22.84
N HIS A 204 9.29 -13.09 -22.95
CA HIS A 204 9.96 -12.33 -21.91
C HIS A 204 9.06 -12.05 -20.69
N TYR A 205 7.78 -11.77 -20.89
CA TYR A 205 6.82 -11.54 -19.80
C TYR A 205 6.68 -12.78 -18.91
N LEU A 206 6.45 -13.97 -19.50
CA LEU A 206 6.38 -15.21 -18.73
C LEU A 206 7.68 -15.56 -18.02
N GLN A 207 8.83 -15.20 -18.61
CA GLN A 207 10.14 -15.37 -17.96
C GLN A 207 10.26 -14.47 -16.73
N VAL A 208 9.76 -13.21 -16.79
CA VAL A 208 9.74 -12.31 -15.61
C VAL A 208 8.89 -12.91 -14.50
N LEU A 209 7.67 -13.38 -14.80
CA LEU A 209 6.82 -14.03 -13.81
C LEU A 209 7.47 -15.28 -13.19
N ARG A 210 8.06 -16.14 -14.02
CA ARG A 210 8.81 -17.32 -13.53
C ARG A 210 10.01 -16.92 -12.67
N SER A 211 10.72 -15.85 -13.03
CA SER A 211 11.88 -15.37 -12.27
C SER A 211 11.49 -14.87 -10.87
N ILE A 212 10.31 -14.26 -10.70
CA ILE A 212 9.78 -13.88 -9.39
C ILE A 212 9.58 -15.12 -8.51
N LEU A 213 8.95 -16.19 -9.05
CA LEU A 213 8.77 -17.44 -8.33
C LEU A 213 10.10 -18.12 -7.97
N THR A 214 11.07 -18.04 -8.88
CA THR A 214 12.42 -18.56 -8.65
C THR A 214 13.11 -17.82 -7.51
N LEU A 215 13.03 -16.47 -7.49
CA LEU A 215 13.58 -15.65 -6.41
C LEU A 215 12.95 -15.99 -5.05
N VAL A 216 11.63 -16.17 -5.00
CA VAL A 216 10.94 -16.58 -3.77
C VAL A 216 11.43 -17.94 -3.28
N ARG A 217 11.67 -18.90 -4.19
CA ARG A 217 12.15 -20.24 -3.81
C ARG A 217 13.61 -20.21 -3.34
N GLN A 218 14.46 -19.42 -3.97
CA GLN A 218 15.91 -19.39 -3.73
C GLN A 218 16.31 -18.48 -2.56
N GLN A 219 15.56 -17.38 -2.30
CA GLN A 219 15.92 -16.39 -1.29
C GLN A 219 15.16 -16.61 0.01
N GLU A 220 15.82 -17.22 1.00
CA GLU A 220 15.24 -17.48 2.32
C GLU A 220 14.85 -16.18 3.02
N VAL A 221 15.71 -15.17 3.01
CA VAL A 221 15.45 -13.86 3.63
C VAL A 221 14.23 -13.19 3.00
N LEU A 222 14.03 -13.30 1.68
CA LEU A 222 12.82 -12.79 1.03
C LEU A 222 11.56 -13.43 1.62
N ARG A 223 11.54 -14.76 1.77
CA ARG A 223 10.38 -15.46 2.37
C ARG A 223 10.11 -15.01 3.79
N HIS A 224 11.15 -14.80 4.61
CA HIS A 224 11.02 -14.25 5.96
C HIS A 224 10.36 -12.87 5.94
N ARG A 225 10.85 -11.97 5.07
CA ARG A 225 10.30 -10.62 4.95
C ARG A 225 8.87 -10.62 4.37
N MET A 226 8.57 -11.52 3.43
CA MET A 226 7.22 -11.72 2.89
C MET A 226 6.23 -12.15 3.99
N LEU A 227 6.61 -13.09 4.86
CA LEU A 227 5.77 -13.52 5.97
C LEU A 227 5.51 -12.38 6.97
N LEU A 228 6.58 -11.70 7.40
CA LEU A 228 6.47 -10.57 8.34
C LEU A 228 5.65 -9.42 7.75
N GLY A 229 5.84 -9.12 6.46
CA GLY A 229 5.05 -8.10 5.76
C GLY A 229 3.58 -8.50 5.63
N GLY A 230 3.30 -9.76 5.30
CA GLY A 230 1.94 -10.30 5.23
C GLY A 230 1.21 -10.23 6.58
N LEU A 231 1.85 -10.63 7.68
CA LEU A 231 1.30 -10.51 9.04
C LEU A 231 1.01 -9.05 9.41
N ASN A 232 1.93 -8.15 9.09
CA ASN A 232 1.77 -6.73 9.34
C ASN A 232 0.58 -6.13 8.59
N MET A 233 0.43 -6.45 7.29
CA MET A 233 -0.70 -5.96 6.51
C MET A 233 -2.01 -6.64 6.90
N ALA A 234 -1.98 -7.89 7.34
CA ALA A 234 -3.16 -8.55 7.91
C ALA A 234 -3.66 -7.82 9.16
N ALA A 235 -2.76 -7.48 10.09
CA ALA A 235 -3.08 -6.70 11.28
C ALA A 235 -3.65 -5.32 10.91
N PHE A 236 -3.01 -4.61 9.95
CA PHE A 236 -3.48 -3.32 9.45
C PHE A 236 -4.89 -3.40 8.85
N SER A 237 -5.11 -4.34 7.94
CA SER A 237 -6.42 -4.48 7.29
C SER A 237 -7.51 -4.93 8.26
N ALA A 238 -7.20 -5.82 9.21
CA ALA A 238 -8.15 -6.24 10.23
C ALA A 238 -8.61 -5.06 11.09
N MET A 239 -7.66 -4.26 11.59
CA MET A 239 -7.96 -3.09 12.41
C MET A 239 -8.80 -2.07 11.66
N TRP A 240 -8.35 -1.63 10.46
CA TRP A 240 -9.05 -0.58 9.70
C TRP A 240 -10.41 -1.05 9.15
N THR A 241 -10.63 -2.34 8.94
CA THR A 241 -11.93 -2.90 8.57
C THR A 241 -12.88 -2.94 9.78
N ALA A 242 -12.40 -3.39 10.93
CA ALA A 242 -13.22 -3.54 12.13
C ALA A 242 -13.56 -2.20 12.80
N ILE A 243 -12.64 -1.22 12.77
CA ILE A 243 -12.83 0.08 13.43
C ILE A 243 -14.01 0.86 12.83
N ALA A 244 -14.31 0.69 11.53
CA ALA A 244 -15.46 1.32 10.90
C ALA A 244 -16.78 0.92 11.60
N PHE A 245 -16.89 -0.35 11.97
CA PHE A 245 -18.06 -0.85 12.71
C PHE A 245 -18.06 -0.41 14.17
N LEU A 246 -16.89 -0.33 14.83
CA LEU A 246 -16.78 0.20 16.19
C LEU A 246 -17.22 1.66 16.27
N LEU A 247 -16.77 2.47 15.33
CA LEU A 247 -17.04 3.91 15.34
C LEU A 247 -18.48 4.23 14.94
N ALA A 248 -19.07 3.48 13.98
CA ALA A 248 -20.45 3.66 13.52
C ALA A 248 -21.49 3.00 14.45
N GLY A 249 -21.11 1.93 15.16
CA GLY A 249 -22.04 1.17 16.00
C GLY A 249 -22.61 1.98 17.16
N GLY A 250 -23.91 1.78 17.45
CA GLY A 250 -24.62 2.39 18.58
C GLY A 250 -24.71 1.47 19.79
N GLY A 251 -24.96 2.03 20.96
CA GLY A 251 -25.17 1.31 22.21
C GLY A 251 -23.91 1.15 23.07
N ALA A 252 -23.90 0.15 23.98
CA ALA A 252 -22.81 -0.04 24.96
C ALA A 252 -21.46 -0.45 24.32
N SER A 253 -21.45 -0.79 23.05
CA SER A 253 -20.26 -1.34 22.34
C SER A 253 -19.75 -0.50 21.20
N GLY A 254 -20.28 0.73 20.97
CA GLY A 254 -19.85 1.59 19.87
C GLY A 254 -19.93 3.07 20.18
N TYR A 255 -19.34 3.89 19.31
CA TYR A 255 -19.25 5.34 19.49
C TYR A 255 -20.38 6.12 18.84
N ASN A 256 -21.13 5.52 17.91
CA ASN A 256 -22.23 6.14 17.17
C ASN A 256 -21.84 7.46 16.47
N TYR A 257 -20.68 7.46 15.80
CA TYR A 257 -20.20 8.61 15.04
C TYR A 257 -20.73 8.60 13.60
N SER A 258 -20.88 9.81 13.03
CA SER A 258 -21.22 9.99 11.62
C SER A 258 -20.05 9.56 10.70
N GLU A 259 -20.37 9.28 9.43
CA GLU A 259 -19.40 8.85 8.40
C GLU A 259 -18.27 9.87 8.24
N ALA A 260 -18.55 11.19 8.32
CA ALA A 260 -17.53 12.24 8.28
C ALA A 260 -16.55 12.12 9.44
N VAL A 261 -17.05 11.92 10.67
CA VAL A 261 -16.18 11.73 11.85
C VAL A 261 -15.36 10.45 11.71
N ILE A 262 -15.96 9.35 11.24
CA ILE A 262 -15.25 8.08 10.99
C ILE A 262 -14.13 8.29 9.96
N GLY A 263 -14.40 9.03 8.89
CA GLY A 263 -13.40 9.37 7.87
C GLY A 263 -12.21 10.16 8.44
N LEU A 264 -12.45 11.06 9.40
CA LEU A 264 -11.39 11.85 10.05
C LEU A 264 -10.39 11.00 10.83
N PHE A 265 -10.81 9.85 11.39
CA PHE A 265 -9.87 8.92 12.02
C PHE A 265 -8.80 8.42 11.04
N GLY A 266 -9.08 8.45 9.73
CA GLY A 266 -8.08 8.17 8.69
C GLY A 266 -6.85 9.07 8.75
N LEU A 267 -6.95 10.28 9.33
CA LEU A 267 -5.81 11.18 9.53
C LEU A 267 -4.75 10.62 10.48
N ALA A 268 -5.10 9.63 11.32
CA ALA A 268 -4.11 8.95 12.16
C ALA A 268 -2.97 8.34 11.33
N GLY A 269 -3.23 7.97 10.06
CA GLY A 269 -2.20 7.51 9.12
C GLY A 269 -1.05 8.48 8.85
N VAL A 270 -1.21 9.79 9.19
CA VAL A 270 -0.10 10.76 9.17
C VAL A 270 1.05 10.31 10.08
N ALA A 271 0.75 9.68 11.22
CA ALA A 271 1.77 9.15 12.11
C ALA A 271 2.65 8.08 11.43
N GLY A 272 2.06 7.28 10.52
CA GLY A 272 2.80 6.34 9.70
C GLY A 272 3.82 7.03 8.79
N ALA A 273 3.47 8.18 8.19
CA ALA A 273 4.41 8.93 7.37
C ALA A 273 5.63 9.44 8.17
N LEU A 274 5.46 9.73 9.46
CA LEU A 274 6.55 10.13 10.35
C LEU A 274 7.50 8.96 10.71
N ALA A 275 7.06 7.72 10.58
CA ALA A 275 7.93 6.56 10.80
C ALA A 275 9.06 6.46 9.75
N ALA A 276 8.85 6.93 8.53
CA ALA A 276 9.81 6.80 7.44
C ALA A 276 11.18 7.44 7.73
N PRO A 277 11.29 8.73 8.10
CA PRO A 277 12.58 9.33 8.41
C PRO A 277 13.23 8.71 9.66
N VAL A 278 12.45 8.29 10.65
CA VAL A 278 12.96 7.68 11.88
C VAL A 278 13.58 6.32 11.58
N VAL A 279 12.82 5.44 10.96
CA VAL A 279 13.26 4.07 10.62
C VAL A 279 14.39 4.10 9.61
N GLY A 280 14.31 4.97 8.59
CA GLY A 280 15.38 5.13 7.58
C GLY A 280 16.70 5.54 8.22
N THR A 281 16.70 6.58 9.06
CA THR A 281 17.91 7.05 9.74
C THR A 281 18.53 5.97 10.63
N ILE A 282 17.74 5.19 11.34
CA ILE A 282 18.24 4.11 12.20
C ILE A 282 18.77 2.95 11.37
N ALA A 283 18.10 2.63 10.25
CA ALA A 283 18.55 1.60 9.32
C ALA A 283 19.88 1.95 8.67
N ASP A 284 20.07 3.21 8.24
CA ASP A 284 21.31 3.71 7.62
C ASP A 284 22.51 3.67 8.60
N ARG A 285 22.25 3.74 9.90
CA ARG A 285 23.25 3.57 10.97
C ARG A 285 23.60 2.10 11.23
N GLY A 286 23.01 1.15 10.50
CA GLY A 286 23.28 -0.28 10.65
C GLY A 286 22.46 -0.97 11.75
N TYR A 287 21.48 -0.30 12.36
CA TYR A 287 20.64 -0.85 13.45
C TYR A 287 19.34 -1.49 12.97
N LEU A 288 19.22 -1.85 11.68
CA LEU A 288 18.00 -2.40 11.08
C LEU A 288 17.41 -3.58 11.88
N ARG A 289 18.26 -4.45 12.41
CA ARG A 289 17.85 -5.59 13.22
C ARG A 289 17.16 -5.17 14.53
N HIS A 290 17.73 -4.20 15.24
CA HIS A 290 17.15 -3.69 16.48
C HIS A 290 15.87 -2.91 16.21
N THR A 291 15.81 -2.20 15.09
CA THR A 291 14.62 -1.51 14.63
C THR A 291 13.44 -2.47 14.46
N GLN A 292 13.67 -3.65 13.88
CA GLN A 292 12.60 -4.66 13.75
C GLN A 292 12.04 -5.13 15.10
N TYR A 293 12.89 -5.34 16.12
CA TYR A 293 12.39 -5.65 17.46
C TYR A 293 11.57 -4.51 18.04
N ALA A 294 12.06 -3.27 17.91
CA ALA A 294 11.38 -2.09 18.44
C ALA A 294 10.00 -1.89 17.79
N VAL A 295 9.90 -1.97 16.46
CA VAL A 295 8.62 -1.74 15.76
C VAL A 295 7.61 -2.87 16.02
N TRP A 296 8.03 -4.13 16.19
CA TRP A 296 7.13 -5.20 16.62
C TRP A 296 6.67 -5.04 18.08
N ALA A 297 7.53 -4.54 18.97
CA ALA A 297 7.13 -4.20 20.34
C ALA A 297 6.12 -3.04 20.35
N VAL A 298 6.32 -2.02 19.50
CA VAL A 298 5.36 -0.94 19.29
C VAL A 298 4.02 -1.49 18.78
N GLN A 299 4.03 -2.48 17.89
CA GLN A 299 2.80 -3.13 17.41
C GLN A 299 2.05 -3.86 18.55
N ILE A 300 2.74 -4.58 19.40
CA ILE A 300 2.10 -5.23 20.56
C ILE A 300 1.48 -4.16 21.48
N LEU A 301 2.24 -3.11 21.80
CA LEU A 301 1.74 -2.00 22.63
C LEU A 301 0.53 -1.32 22.00
N SER A 302 0.57 -1.06 20.69
CA SER A 302 -0.55 -0.40 19.99
C SER A 302 -1.85 -1.20 20.04
N TRP A 303 -1.78 -2.54 19.92
CA TRP A 303 -2.96 -3.39 20.05
C TRP A 303 -3.52 -3.43 21.48
N LEU A 304 -2.66 -3.38 22.50
CA LEU A 304 -3.10 -3.24 23.90
C LEU A 304 -3.80 -1.90 24.13
N LEU A 305 -3.25 -0.81 23.54
CA LEU A 305 -3.88 0.50 23.59
C LEU A 305 -5.22 0.53 22.81
N LEU A 306 -5.29 -0.11 21.62
CA LEU A 306 -6.52 -0.25 20.84
C LEU A 306 -7.61 -0.98 21.64
N TRP A 307 -7.23 -2.02 22.37
CA TRP A 307 -8.16 -2.74 23.24
C TRP A 307 -8.71 -1.82 24.35
N ALA A 308 -7.83 -1.11 25.07
CA ALA A 308 -8.24 -0.14 26.08
C ALA A 308 -9.04 1.04 25.47
N GLY A 309 -8.77 1.40 24.21
CA GLY A 309 -9.46 2.43 23.46
C GLY A 309 -10.87 2.05 22.98
N GLY A 310 -11.32 0.82 23.18
CA GLY A 310 -12.68 0.40 22.78
C GLY A 310 -13.82 1.20 23.44
N HIS A 311 -13.55 1.82 24.58
CA HIS A 311 -14.53 2.63 25.35
C HIS A 311 -14.05 4.06 25.63
N ASN A 312 -12.89 4.47 25.10
CA ASN A 312 -12.32 5.80 25.34
C ASN A 312 -11.70 6.34 24.06
N VAL A 313 -12.33 7.35 23.47
CA VAL A 313 -11.91 7.92 22.19
C VAL A 313 -10.51 8.53 22.22
N ILE A 314 -10.08 9.13 23.33
CA ILE A 314 -8.75 9.72 23.45
C ILE A 314 -7.69 8.63 23.39
N VAL A 315 -7.91 7.53 24.14
CA VAL A 315 -7.03 6.37 24.11
C VAL A 315 -7.02 5.73 22.72
N LEU A 316 -8.19 5.65 22.07
CA LEU A 316 -8.33 5.12 20.71
C LEU A 316 -7.51 5.94 19.70
N VAL A 317 -7.60 7.27 19.74
CA VAL A 317 -6.82 8.15 18.84
C VAL A 317 -5.31 7.97 19.07
N ILE A 318 -4.86 7.95 20.32
CA ILE A 318 -3.45 7.71 20.64
C ILE A 318 -3.02 6.33 20.14
N ALA A 319 -3.85 5.32 20.37
CA ALA A 319 -3.60 3.95 19.92
C ALA A 319 -3.45 3.85 18.39
N LEU A 320 -4.30 4.54 17.63
CA LEU A 320 -4.23 4.60 16.17
C LEU A 320 -2.92 5.25 15.67
N LEU A 321 -2.50 6.37 16.30
CA LEU A 321 -1.24 7.03 15.96
C LEU A 321 -0.04 6.09 16.19
N VAL A 322 -0.01 5.40 17.33
CA VAL A 322 1.03 4.42 17.67
C VAL A 322 0.99 3.22 16.73
N PHE A 323 -0.23 2.76 16.40
CA PHE A 323 -0.45 1.62 15.50
C PHE A 323 0.07 1.90 14.10
N ASP A 324 -0.34 3.00 13.48
CA ASP A 324 0.09 3.36 12.13
C ASP A 324 1.59 3.63 12.05
N PHE A 325 2.18 4.25 13.09
CA PHE A 325 3.62 4.38 13.21
C PHE A 325 4.32 3.00 13.24
N GLY A 326 3.82 2.06 14.03
CA GLY A 326 4.35 0.70 14.12
C GLY A 326 4.22 -0.08 12.80
N VAL A 327 3.04 -0.03 12.16
CA VAL A 327 2.77 -0.67 10.86
C VAL A 327 3.76 -0.19 9.80
N GLN A 328 3.91 1.12 9.66
CA GLN A 328 4.86 1.69 8.69
C GLN A 328 6.31 1.40 9.06
N GLY A 329 6.62 1.36 10.35
CA GLY A 329 7.94 0.97 10.83
C GLY A 329 8.31 -0.45 10.41
N VAL A 330 7.41 -1.42 10.62
CA VAL A 330 7.60 -2.82 10.18
C VAL A 330 7.72 -2.90 8.66
N GLN A 331 6.86 -2.19 7.93
CA GLN A 331 6.87 -2.13 6.47
C GLN A 331 8.22 -1.66 5.92
N LEU A 332 8.70 -0.52 6.40
CA LEU A 332 9.96 0.10 5.95
C LEU A 332 11.17 -0.76 6.28
N ALA A 333 11.22 -1.31 7.50
CA ALA A 333 12.32 -2.18 7.91
C ALA A 333 12.37 -3.48 7.08
N ASN A 334 11.21 -4.05 6.71
CA ASN A 334 11.13 -5.21 5.81
C ASN A 334 11.56 -4.84 4.38
N GLN A 335 11.06 -3.73 3.83
CA GLN A 335 11.43 -3.28 2.48
C GLN A 335 12.92 -2.99 2.37
N THR A 336 13.54 -2.36 3.38
CA THR A 336 14.98 -2.13 3.42
C THR A 336 15.74 -3.45 3.37
N GLY A 337 15.30 -4.47 4.12
CA GLY A 337 15.87 -5.81 4.08
C GLY A 337 15.71 -6.50 2.72
N VAL A 338 14.58 -6.32 2.05
CA VAL A 338 14.34 -6.85 0.70
C VAL A 338 15.24 -6.16 -0.34
N TYR A 339 15.39 -4.84 -0.26
CA TYR A 339 16.20 -4.06 -1.21
C TYR A 339 17.70 -4.33 -1.11
N SER A 340 18.17 -4.83 0.04
CA SER A 340 19.57 -5.19 0.22
C SER A 340 19.95 -6.57 -0.35
N LEU A 341 19.00 -7.37 -0.85
CA LEU A 341 19.25 -8.72 -1.34
C LEU A 341 19.92 -8.74 -2.71
N ASP A 342 19.41 -7.95 -3.67
CA ASP A 342 19.94 -7.87 -5.03
C ASP A 342 19.50 -6.58 -5.71
N ASP A 343 20.45 -5.70 -6.03
CA ASP A 343 20.17 -4.42 -6.70
C ASP A 343 19.63 -4.61 -8.13
N THR A 344 20.02 -5.68 -8.81
CA THR A 344 19.62 -5.97 -10.20
C THR A 344 18.22 -6.57 -10.30
N ALA A 345 17.75 -7.22 -9.22
CA ALA A 345 16.43 -7.85 -9.14
C ALA A 345 15.43 -7.03 -8.30
N ARG A 346 15.75 -5.80 -7.91
CA ARG A 346 14.96 -4.99 -6.96
C ARG A 346 13.47 -4.90 -7.30
N SER A 347 13.12 -4.67 -8.57
CA SER A 347 11.72 -4.61 -9.01
C SER A 347 10.98 -5.93 -8.77
N ARG A 348 11.60 -7.06 -9.12
CA ARG A 348 11.03 -8.40 -8.96
C ARG A 348 10.89 -8.80 -7.48
N LEU A 349 11.89 -8.46 -6.67
CA LEU A 349 11.86 -8.65 -5.20
C LEU A 349 10.72 -7.82 -4.57
N THR A 350 10.57 -6.56 -5.00
CA THR A 350 9.48 -5.69 -4.54
C THR A 350 8.12 -6.28 -4.91
N THR A 351 7.94 -6.75 -6.14
CA THR A 351 6.70 -7.38 -6.58
C THR A 351 6.36 -8.60 -5.71
N ALA A 352 7.31 -9.52 -5.49
CA ALA A 352 7.11 -10.68 -4.63
C ALA A 352 6.68 -10.28 -3.22
N TYR A 353 7.40 -9.33 -2.62
CA TYR A 353 7.10 -8.82 -1.29
C TYR A 353 5.69 -8.18 -1.21
N MET A 354 5.35 -7.30 -2.16
CA MET A 354 4.06 -6.60 -2.16
C MET A 354 2.88 -7.52 -2.43
N VAL A 355 3.04 -8.55 -3.24
CA VAL A 355 2.01 -9.59 -3.44
C VAL A 355 1.72 -10.31 -2.12
N SER A 356 2.74 -10.74 -1.38
CA SER A 356 2.56 -11.34 -0.04
C SER A 356 1.95 -10.36 0.96
N TYR A 357 2.38 -9.11 0.92
CA TYR A 357 1.88 -8.04 1.77
C TYR A 357 0.36 -7.87 1.60
N PHE A 358 -0.13 -7.70 0.38
CA PHE A 358 -1.56 -7.55 0.11
C PHE A 358 -2.35 -8.87 0.25
N ALA A 359 -1.72 -10.03 0.07
CA ALA A 359 -2.36 -11.30 0.44
C ALA A 359 -2.66 -11.36 1.94
N GLY A 360 -1.75 -10.87 2.78
CA GLY A 360 -2.01 -10.65 4.20
C GLY A 360 -3.19 -9.71 4.43
N GLY A 361 -3.28 -8.63 3.66
CA GLY A 361 -4.39 -7.68 3.74
C GLY A 361 -5.77 -8.31 3.45
N VAL A 362 -5.84 -9.18 2.44
CA VAL A 362 -7.07 -9.96 2.14
C VAL A 362 -7.50 -10.81 3.33
N ILE A 363 -6.55 -11.54 3.92
CA ILE A 363 -6.82 -12.37 5.09
C ILE A 363 -7.27 -11.48 6.27
N GLY A 364 -6.53 -10.40 6.51
CA GLY A 364 -6.79 -9.49 7.62
C GLY A 364 -8.15 -8.81 7.55
N SER A 365 -8.56 -8.28 6.41
CA SER A 365 -9.87 -7.64 6.24
C SER A 365 -11.01 -8.62 6.45
N SER A 366 -10.89 -9.84 5.93
CA SER A 366 -11.89 -10.90 6.11
C SER A 366 -11.98 -11.35 7.58
N VAL A 367 -10.83 -11.63 8.20
CA VAL A 367 -10.74 -12.07 9.60
C VAL A 367 -11.19 -10.95 10.56
N GLY A 368 -10.82 -9.69 10.29
CA GLY A 368 -11.20 -8.55 11.13
C GLY A 368 -12.71 -8.32 11.16
N ALA A 369 -13.37 -8.37 10.00
CA ALA A 369 -14.83 -8.23 9.92
C ALA A 369 -15.56 -9.41 10.59
N TRP A 370 -15.08 -10.63 10.36
CA TRP A 370 -15.62 -11.83 11.02
C TRP A 370 -15.44 -11.77 12.55
N ALA A 371 -14.25 -11.45 13.01
CA ALA A 371 -13.95 -11.33 14.44
C ALA A 371 -14.82 -10.27 15.11
N TYR A 372 -15.02 -9.12 14.45
CA TYR A 372 -15.91 -8.09 14.97
C TYR A 372 -17.36 -8.57 15.06
N GLN A 373 -17.85 -9.33 14.08
CA GLN A 373 -19.20 -9.89 14.10
C GLN A 373 -19.42 -10.91 15.25
N VAL A 374 -18.41 -11.76 15.55
CA VAL A 374 -18.53 -12.87 16.51
C VAL A 374 -18.22 -12.44 17.93
N GLY A 375 -17.17 -11.65 18.14
CA GLY A 375 -16.67 -11.28 19.47
C GLY A 375 -16.44 -9.78 19.67
N GLY A 376 -16.94 -8.94 18.75
CA GLY A 376 -16.81 -7.49 18.83
C GLY A 376 -15.35 -7.02 18.75
N TRP A 377 -15.13 -5.81 19.25
CA TRP A 377 -13.81 -5.18 19.23
C TRP A 377 -12.74 -5.93 20.01
N SER A 378 -13.12 -6.58 21.13
CA SER A 378 -12.19 -7.34 21.97
C SER A 378 -11.53 -8.49 21.21
N LEU A 379 -12.31 -9.29 20.47
CA LEU A 379 -11.76 -10.39 19.68
C LEU A 379 -10.84 -9.91 18.55
N VAL A 380 -11.16 -8.78 17.92
CA VAL A 380 -10.26 -8.15 16.92
C VAL A 380 -8.92 -7.81 17.55
N CYS A 381 -8.93 -7.19 18.74
CA CYS A 381 -7.71 -6.82 19.45
C CYS A 381 -6.91 -8.04 19.91
N GLU A 382 -7.56 -9.09 20.41
CA GLU A 382 -6.91 -10.35 20.81
C GLU A 382 -6.18 -11.01 19.63
N LEU A 383 -6.82 -11.11 18.47
CA LEU A 383 -6.21 -11.62 17.25
C LEU A 383 -5.08 -10.71 16.76
N GLY A 384 -5.23 -9.40 16.90
CA GLY A 384 -4.20 -8.43 16.59
C GLY A 384 -2.95 -8.55 17.47
N ILE A 385 -3.14 -8.69 18.79
CA ILE A 385 -2.07 -8.96 19.76
C ILE A 385 -1.37 -10.27 19.40
N GLY A 386 -2.14 -11.34 19.15
CA GLY A 386 -1.60 -12.63 18.75
C GLY A 386 -0.75 -12.54 17.48
N SER A 387 -1.24 -11.85 16.46
CA SER A 387 -0.52 -11.58 15.21
C SER A 387 0.81 -10.80 15.44
N ALA A 388 0.79 -9.77 16.30
CA ALA A 388 1.98 -8.98 16.62
C ALA A 388 3.02 -9.81 17.42
N ILE A 389 2.58 -10.66 18.35
CA ILE A 389 3.45 -11.60 19.08
C ILE A 389 4.06 -12.62 18.12
N ILE A 390 3.25 -13.21 17.21
CA ILE A 390 3.76 -14.13 16.18
C ILE A 390 4.82 -13.44 15.32
N GLY A 391 4.59 -12.20 14.89
CA GLY A 391 5.56 -11.41 14.14
C GLY A 391 6.86 -11.16 14.90
N PHE A 392 6.77 -10.80 16.19
CA PHE A 392 7.93 -10.60 17.05
C PHE A 392 8.73 -11.90 17.25
N VAL A 393 8.06 -13.02 17.53
CA VAL A 393 8.69 -14.33 17.69
C VAL A 393 9.30 -14.80 16.37
N ALA A 394 8.57 -14.71 15.26
CA ALA A 394 9.09 -15.04 13.93
C ALA A 394 10.35 -14.24 13.61
N TRP A 395 10.36 -12.93 13.91
CA TRP A 395 11.56 -12.13 13.74
C TRP A 395 12.74 -12.62 14.60
N THR A 396 12.51 -13.04 15.86
CA THR A 396 13.61 -13.57 16.71
C THR A 396 14.25 -14.82 16.12
N VAL A 397 13.44 -15.69 15.51
CA VAL A 397 13.92 -16.91 14.84
C VAL A 397 14.70 -16.54 13.56
N PHE A 398 14.12 -15.69 12.70
CA PHE A 398 14.72 -15.29 11.44
C PHE A 398 16.02 -14.49 11.63
N ALA A 399 16.06 -13.60 12.62
CA ALA A 399 17.27 -12.84 12.93
C ALA A 399 18.44 -13.71 13.40
N ARG A 400 18.17 -14.92 13.92
CA ARG A 400 19.21 -15.92 14.20
C ARG A 400 19.70 -16.61 12.94
N SER A 401 18.79 -16.99 12.03
CA SER A 401 19.12 -17.57 10.72
C SER A 401 19.95 -16.61 9.86
N GLU A 402 19.52 -15.35 9.76
CA GLU A 402 20.23 -14.31 8.99
C GLU A 402 21.66 -14.02 9.52
N ARG A 403 21.95 -14.29 10.80
CA ARG A 403 23.33 -14.19 11.35
C ARG A 403 24.23 -15.31 10.86
N ASN A 404 23.68 -16.50 10.74
CA ASN A 404 24.45 -17.69 10.36
C ASN A 404 24.73 -17.73 8.85
N HIS A 405 23.94 -16.96 8.06
CA HIS A 405 24.09 -16.82 6.61
C HIS A 405 24.15 -15.34 6.23
N PRO A 406 25.27 -14.62 6.52
CA PRO A 406 25.38 -13.20 6.20
C PRO A 406 25.23 -12.99 4.69
N VAL A 407 24.25 -12.16 4.31
CA VAL A 407 24.03 -11.73 2.91
C VAL A 407 25.33 -11.11 2.40
N GLN A 408 25.89 -11.63 1.33
CA GLN A 408 27.23 -11.29 0.82
C GLN A 408 27.43 -9.82 0.41
N GLY A 409 26.37 -8.99 0.38
CA GLY A 409 26.43 -7.58 -0.03
C GLY A 409 26.76 -6.58 1.08
N VAL A 410 26.41 -6.86 2.35
CA VAL A 410 26.54 -5.88 3.44
C VAL A 410 27.97 -5.81 4.01
N SER A 411 28.77 -6.88 3.85
CA SER A 411 30.12 -6.94 4.41
C SER A 411 31.18 -6.15 3.62
N ALA A 412 30.95 -5.84 2.34
CA ALA A 412 31.93 -5.12 1.51
C ALA A 412 31.98 -3.63 1.81
N HIS A 413 30.81 -2.99 2.04
CA HIS A 413 30.75 -1.55 2.33
C HIS A 413 31.21 -1.19 3.76
N ALA A 414 30.99 -2.07 4.73
CA ALA A 414 31.48 -1.86 6.11
C ALA A 414 33.00 -2.02 6.21
N ARG A 415 33.61 -2.93 5.43
CA ARG A 415 35.08 -3.11 5.40
C ARG A 415 35.79 -1.97 4.69
N LEU A 416 35.21 -1.36 3.66
CA LEU A 416 35.81 -0.21 2.96
C LEU A 416 35.77 1.08 3.80
N ARG A 417 34.79 1.27 4.68
CA ARG A 417 34.78 2.40 5.62
C ARG A 417 35.75 2.24 6.79
N GLY A 418 36.03 1.00 7.21
CA GLY A 418 37.02 0.73 8.27
C GLY A 418 38.48 0.87 7.81
N LEU A 419 38.75 0.84 6.50
CA LEU A 419 40.07 1.03 5.92
C LEU A 419 40.39 2.50 5.57
N ALA A 420 39.38 3.37 5.52
CA ALA A 420 39.55 4.82 5.26
C ALA A 420 39.75 5.66 6.54
N CYS A 421 39.71 5.03 7.72
CA CYS A 421 39.93 5.69 9.04
C CYS A 421 41.16 5.08 9.79
N ARG A 422 42.11 4.53 9.06
CA ARG A 422 43.45 4.22 9.62
C ARG A 422 44.54 4.93 8.84
#